data_39d53a7bd24a4271f6f4e2bb7d41d48f
#
_entry.id   39d53a7bd24a4271f6f4e2bb7d41d48f
#
_cell.length_a   1.000
_cell.length_b   1.000
_cell.length_c   1.000
_cell.angle_alpha   90.00
_cell.angle_beta   90.00
_cell.angle_gamma   90.00
#
_symmetry.space_group_name_H-M   'P 1'
#
loop_
_entity.id
_entity.type
_entity.pdbx_description
1 polymer ?
#
loop_
_entity_poly.entity_id
_entity_poly.type
_entity_poly.pdbx_seq_one_letter_code
_entity_poly.pdbx_strand_id
1 'polypeptide(L)'
;MKRSIKYIAISLMGMAAGILSSCSHFDELNTDPTRMQESNPGVFLDPILYNVSKYNLSRYNGFTFHLMQSIVTTNSTGSTGWYNEGDASGDGTWTTYYRWLNNVAEMEQQAIALNEPDYLAIAKTLKGWMYSILVDSFGDIPMTEANRAKEQIFMPKFDTQTEVYRNIITQLDSANLLYTKEGALKYNTDGEMLYQNDLGKWKKFTNSLRLRVLLRGLTIPELNARSELARILQDPQKYPIFESNEDAAELAISGVYPQELPMVRPQDFTSYKVLSEFFINNLVAWEDPRLPLFAVKATNGNDKSYVGWPSGYNIQPSFNGSLPNRAIVIPPMHLMMMSYAEVEFILAELAQRGILPVADAAEHYRKGVEAAITRWGGEVPADYFSNPLTAYDGTLERIMLQKFYALFFCDYQQWFEHNRTGFPKMPVGDGVLEGRGMPRRFKYPAILQRNNRVNYSKAVERMGGDELDIKLIWQK
;
A
#
# COMPACT_ATOMS: atom_id res chain seq x y z
N MET A 1 39.67 69.84 29.64
CA MET A 1 39.04 68.55 30.10
C MET A 1 37.50 68.51 30.06
N LYS A 2 36.75 69.50 30.53
CA LYS A 2 35.26 69.42 30.52
C LYS A 2 34.58 69.46 29.15
N ARG A 3 35.21 70.02 28.10
CA ARG A 3 34.67 70.06 26.73
C ARG A 3 34.87 68.73 25.99
N SER A 4 35.97 68.04 26.18
CA SER A 4 36.25 66.74 25.52
C SER A 4 35.35 65.64 26.03
N ILE A 5 34.93 65.63 27.29
CA ILE A 5 34.04 64.65 27.89
C ILE A 5 32.59 64.74 27.30
N LYS A 6 32.13 66.00 26.98
CA LYS A 6 30.83 66.22 26.37
C LYS A 6 30.75 65.65 24.93
N TYR A 7 31.81 65.75 24.14
CA TYR A 7 31.82 65.20 22.78
C TYR A 7 31.88 63.64 22.76
N ILE A 8 32.60 63.03 23.73
CA ILE A 8 32.64 61.58 23.90
C ILE A 8 31.29 61.05 24.35
N ALA A 9 30.59 61.74 25.25
CA ALA A 9 29.23 61.29 25.67
C ALA A 9 28.19 61.44 24.57
N ILE A 10 28.27 62.49 23.72
CA ILE A 10 27.37 62.65 22.56
C ILE A 10 27.65 61.56 21.46
N SER A 11 28.93 61.24 21.23
CA SER A 11 29.32 60.21 20.28
C SER A 11 28.88 58.79 20.72
N LEU A 12 28.97 58.47 22.02
CA LEU A 12 28.49 57.24 22.60
C LEU A 12 26.96 57.16 22.60
N MET A 13 26.23 58.23 22.77
CA MET A 13 24.78 58.28 22.71
C MET A 13 24.25 58.12 21.26
N GLY A 14 24.99 58.69 20.27
CA GLY A 14 24.69 58.49 18.84
C GLY A 14 24.94 57.08 18.39
N MET A 15 25.95 56.37 18.90
CA MET A 15 26.27 55.00 18.60
C MET A 15 25.26 54.00 19.24
N ALA A 16 24.77 54.32 20.45
CA ALA A 16 23.73 53.53 21.13
C ALA A 16 22.35 53.63 20.46
N ALA A 17 22.00 54.79 19.88
CA ALA A 17 20.75 54.98 19.14
C ALA A 17 20.73 54.26 17.78
N GLY A 18 21.91 54.07 17.13
CA GLY A 18 22.03 53.30 15.87
C GLY A 18 21.90 51.80 16.02
N ILE A 19 22.13 51.26 17.22
CA ILE A 19 22.02 49.82 17.48
C ILE A 19 20.57 49.37 17.76
N LEU A 20 19.69 50.28 18.18
CA LEU A 20 18.30 49.97 18.50
C LEU A 20 17.35 49.99 17.29
N SER A 21 17.78 50.53 16.15
CA SER A 21 16.96 50.52 14.93
C SER A 21 17.24 49.34 13.97
N SER A 22 18.18 48.46 14.31
CA SER A 22 18.58 47.34 13.46
C SER A 22 17.67 46.08 13.59
N CYS A 23 16.73 46.03 14.56
CA CYS A 23 15.94 44.83 14.82
C CYS A 23 14.48 44.89 14.35
N SER A 24 14.02 46.00 13.73
CA SER A 24 12.60 46.12 13.37
C SER A 24 12.19 45.43 12.07
N HIS A 25 13.14 44.88 11.28
CA HIS A 25 12.86 44.19 10.03
C HIS A 25 13.41 42.76 10.01
N PHE A 26 13.78 42.21 11.19
CA PHE A 26 14.36 40.87 11.26
C PHE A 26 13.32 39.78 10.91
N ASP A 27 12.07 40.00 11.24
CA ASP A 27 10.98 39.09 10.93
C ASP A 27 10.60 39.12 9.43
N GLU A 28 10.68 40.30 8.79
CA GLU A 28 10.44 40.43 7.34
C GLU A 28 11.59 39.84 6.50
N LEU A 29 12.84 39.98 6.97
CA LEU A 29 14.04 39.44 6.30
C LEU A 29 14.17 37.90 6.48
N ASN A 30 13.57 37.33 7.53
CA ASN A 30 13.54 35.89 7.79
C ASN A 30 12.29 35.21 7.25
N THR A 31 11.31 35.90 6.75
CA THR A 31 10.22 35.33 5.99
C THR A 31 10.70 35.03 4.57
N ASP A 32 11.05 33.77 4.32
CA ASP A 32 11.32 33.30 2.98
C ASP A 32 10.04 33.46 2.14
N PRO A 33 10.01 34.35 1.13
CA PRO A 33 8.82 34.57 0.31
C PRO A 33 8.45 33.38 -0.54
N THR A 34 9.34 32.37 -0.61
CA THR A 34 9.06 31.07 -1.27
C THR A 34 8.49 30.03 -0.31
N ARG A 35 8.51 30.28 1.01
CA ARG A 35 7.84 29.46 2.00
C ARG A 35 6.37 29.84 2.05
N MET A 36 5.51 28.86 1.84
CA MET A 36 4.07 29.04 2.11
C MET A 36 3.89 29.50 3.57
N GLN A 37 3.45 30.73 3.76
CA GLN A 37 3.21 31.32 5.09
C GLN A 37 1.99 30.68 5.76
N GLU A 38 1.02 30.17 4.97
CA GLU A 38 -0.14 29.42 5.43
C GLU A 38 -0.24 28.13 4.62
N SER A 39 -0.03 26.97 5.24
CA SER A 39 -0.30 25.69 4.62
C SER A 39 -1.77 25.33 4.80
N ASN A 40 -2.37 24.73 3.78
CA ASN A 40 -3.72 24.18 3.82
C ASN A 40 -3.67 22.65 3.61
N PRO A 41 -4.70 21.90 3.95
CA PRO A 41 -4.66 20.42 3.85
C PRO A 41 -4.50 19.90 2.42
N GLY A 42 -4.93 20.64 1.40
CA GLY A 42 -4.89 20.23 0.00
C GLY A 42 -3.47 20.08 -0.55
N VAL A 43 -2.51 20.88 -0.07
CA VAL A 43 -1.11 20.81 -0.56
C VAL A 43 -0.41 19.49 -0.22
N PHE A 44 -0.92 18.74 0.76
CA PHE A 44 -0.35 17.46 1.18
C PHE A 44 -0.91 16.27 0.40
N LEU A 45 -2.14 16.38 -0.13
CA LEU A 45 -2.91 15.24 -0.63
C LEU A 45 -2.23 14.54 -1.80
N ASP A 46 -2.03 15.21 -2.91
CA ASP A 46 -1.43 14.63 -4.12
C ASP A 46 0.02 14.12 -3.90
N PRO A 47 0.90 14.85 -3.18
CA PRO A 47 2.21 14.32 -2.84
C PRO A 47 2.17 13.02 -2.02
N ILE A 48 1.24 12.87 -1.06
CA ILE A 48 1.08 11.65 -0.29
C ILE A 48 0.64 10.51 -1.22
N LEU A 49 -0.45 10.71 -1.96
CA LEU A 49 -1.01 9.72 -2.89
C LEU A 49 0.04 9.21 -3.87
N TYR A 50 0.70 10.13 -4.56
CA TYR A 50 1.70 9.79 -5.57
C TYR A 50 2.90 9.05 -4.99
N ASN A 51 3.55 9.62 -3.96
CA ASN A 51 4.82 9.06 -3.49
C ASN A 51 4.67 7.72 -2.78
N VAL A 52 3.59 7.52 -2.00
CA VAL A 52 3.34 6.23 -1.35
C VAL A 52 2.98 5.17 -2.37
N SER A 53 2.11 5.49 -3.36
CA SER A 53 1.73 4.54 -4.40
C SER A 53 2.90 4.21 -5.33
N LYS A 54 3.71 5.20 -5.71
CA LYS A 54 4.97 5.00 -6.47
C LYS A 54 5.92 4.07 -5.72
N TYR A 55 6.09 4.28 -4.42
CA TYR A 55 6.91 3.40 -3.58
C TYR A 55 6.35 1.98 -3.55
N ASN A 56 5.04 1.83 -3.38
CA ASN A 56 4.37 0.52 -3.35
C ASN A 56 4.60 -0.26 -4.64
N LEU A 57 4.48 0.40 -5.79
CA LEU A 57 4.77 -0.25 -7.06
C LEU A 57 6.25 -0.63 -7.19
N SER A 58 7.17 0.23 -6.73
CA SER A 58 8.59 -0.10 -6.69
C SER A 58 8.85 -1.34 -5.83
N ARG A 59 8.19 -1.45 -4.67
CA ARG A 59 8.28 -2.62 -3.79
C ARG A 59 7.58 -3.85 -4.39
N TYR A 60 6.44 -3.67 -5.03
CA TYR A 60 5.82 -4.77 -5.77
C TYR A 60 6.80 -5.35 -6.80
N ASN A 61 7.39 -4.48 -7.62
CA ASN A 61 8.33 -4.87 -8.66
C ASN A 61 9.61 -5.54 -8.10
N GLY A 62 10.16 -5.07 -6.98
CA GLY A 62 11.41 -5.56 -6.38
C GLY A 62 11.24 -6.65 -5.33
N PHE A 63 10.06 -6.87 -4.79
CA PHE A 63 9.81 -7.81 -3.70
C PHE A 63 8.61 -8.73 -3.97
N THR A 64 7.36 -8.21 -3.93
CA THR A 64 6.15 -9.04 -4.01
C THR A 64 6.10 -9.86 -5.30
N PHE A 65 6.50 -9.27 -6.42
CA PHE A 65 6.51 -9.88 -7.74
C PHE A 65 7.40 -11.13 -7.81
N HIS A 66 8.53 -11.11 -7.08
CA HIS A 66 9.44 -12.25 -6.95
C HIS A 66 8.96 -13.24 -5.89
N LEU A 67 8.62 -12.73 -4.69
CA LEU A 67 8.24 -13.56 -3.55
C LEU A 67 7.01 -14.41 -3.84
N MET A 68 6.03 -13.81 -4.51
CA MET A 68 4.76 -14.45 -4.86
C MET A 68 4.82 -15.18 -6.20
N GLN A 69 6.02 -15.52 -6.66
CA GLN A 69 6.24 -16.32 -7.85
C GLN A 69 5.46 -15.85 -9.10
N SER A 70 5.31 -14.53 -9.28
CA SER A 70 4.82 -14.00 -10.54
C SER A 70 5.94 -13.95 -11.58
N ILE A 71 7.17 -13.69 -11.13
CA ILE A 71 8.38 -13.68 -11.97
C ILE A 71 9.52 -14.46 -11.32
N VAL A 72 10.54 -14.73 -12.15
CA VAL A 72 11.81 -15.33 -11.77
C VAL A 72 12.94 -14.45 -12.31
N THR A 73 14.02 -14.27 -11.54
CA THR A 73 15.22 -13.56 -11.98
C THR A 73 16.12 -14.47 -12.82
N THR A 74 16.77 -13.89 -13.84
CA THR A 74 17.67 -14.65 -14.74
C THR A 74 19.16 -14.46 -14.42
N ASN A 75 19.50 -13.54 -13.53
CA ASN A 75 20.90 -13.17 -13.26
C ASN A 75 21.35 -13.40 -11.81
N SER A 76 20.48 -13.94 -10.98
CA SER A 76 20.77 -14.14 -9.55
C SER A 76 19.99 -15.33 -9.00
N THR A 77 20.71 -16.30 -8.45
CA THR A 77 20.14 -17.35 -7.60
C THR A 77 20.22 -16.93 -6.14
N GLY A 78 19.32 -17.43 -5.29
CA GLY A 78 19.33 -17.14 -3.86
C GLY A 78 18.80 -15.76 -3.49
N SER A 79 17.94 -15.17 -4.33
CA SER A 79 17.21 -13.92 -4.09
C SER A 79 15.83 -14.16 -3.43
N THR A 80 14.98 -13.16 -3.43
CA THR A 80 13.60 -13.18 -2.90
C THR A 80 12.78 -14.38 -3.37
N GLY A 81 12.89 -14.77 -4.65
CA GLY A 81 12.23 -15.97 -5.20
C GLY A 81 12.75 -17.30 -4.65
N TRP A 82 13.88 -17.30 -3.91
CA TRP A 82 14.44 -18.44 -3.15
C TRP A 82 14.20 -18.26 -1.65
N TYR A 83 13.30 -17.38 -1.25
CA TYR A 83 13.02 -17.03 0.14
C TYR A 83 14.25 -16.56 0.93
N ASN A 84 15.20 -15.92 0.24
CA ASN A 84 16.44 -15.40 0.83
C ASN A 84 16.32 -13.89 1.05
N GLU A 85 15.56 -13.51 2.07
CA GLU A 85 15.40 -12.10 2.42
C GLU A 85 16.45 -11.67 3.44
N GLY A 86 17.00 -10.48 3.23
CA GLY A 86 17.93 -9.86 4.18
C GLY A 86 17.20 -9.14 5.31
N ASP A 87 17.88 -8.94 6.42
CA ASP A 87 17.35 -8.27 7.62
C ASP A 87 16.85 -6.84 7.32
N ALA A 88 17.45 -6.15 6.35
CA ALA A 88 17.08 -4.78 5.96
C ALA A 88 15.97 -4.70 4.89
N SER A 89 15.34 -5.82 4.50
CA SER A 89 14.30 -5.85 3.45
C SER A 89 13.14 -4.89 3.70
N GLY A 90 12.81 -4.66 4.97
CA GLY A 90 11.73 -3.78 5.41
C GLY A 90 12.10 -2.30 5.64
N ASP A 91 13.40 -1.94 5.67
CA ASP A 91 13.86 -0.60 6.08
C ASP A 91 13.25 0.52 5.23
N GLY A 92 13.19 0.32 3.92
CA GLY A 92 12.59 1.28 3.00
C GLY A 92 11.09 1.45 3.24
N THR A 93 10.37 0.37 3.54
CA THR A 93 8.92 0.40 3.86
C THR A 93 8.70 1.20 5.14
N TRP A 94 9.43 0.88 6.21
CA TRP A 94 9.35 1.63 7.46
C TRP A 94 9.59 3.12 7.26
N THR A 95 10.73 3.46 6.64
CA THR A 95 11.16 4.86 6.46
C THR A 95 10.20 5.66 5.59
N THR A 96 9.74 5.08 4.47
CA THR A 96 8.83 5.75 3.55
C THR A 96 7.47 6.00 4.18
N TYR A 97 6.91 5.00 4.83
CA TYR A 97 5.58 5.13 5.42
C TYR A 97 5.56 6.13 6.57
N TYR A 98 6.52 6.09 7.50
CA TYR A 98 6.56 7.06 8.60
C TYR A 98 6.86 8.49 8.14
N ARG A 99 7.64 8.66 7.07
CA ARG A 99 7.84 9.97 6.45
C ARG A 99 6.53 10.55 5.93
N TRP A 100 5.77 9.78 5.17
CA TRP A 100 4.52 10.25 4.59
C TRP A 100 3.37 10.30 5.60
N LEU A 101 3.37 9.45 6.62
CA LEU A 101 2.46 9.58 7.77
C LEU A 101 2.67 10.89 8.54
N ASN A 102 3.88 11.45 8.54
CA ASN A 102 4.10 12.79 9.07
C ASN A 102 3.33 13.84 8.25
N ASN A 103 3.35 13.74 6.93
CA ASN A 103 2.58 14.65 6.07
C ASN A 103 1.06 14.45 6.23
N VAL A 104 0.60 13.21 6.41
CA VAL A 104 -0.81 12.94 6.74
C VAL A 104 -1.20 13.55 8.09
N ALA A 105 -0.31 13.51 9.09
CA ALA A 105 -0.55 14.14 10.38
C ALA A 105 -0.64 15.68 10.27
N GLU A 106 0.22 16.31 9.46
CA GLU A 106 0.13 17.76 9.18
C GLU A 106 -1.17 18.09 8.42
N MET A 107 -1.53 17.29 7.41
CA MET A 107 -2.82 17.43 6.69
C MET A 107 -4.00 17.37 7.65
N GLU A 108 -4.01 16.41 8.58
CA GLU A 108 -5.06 16.26 9.59
C GLU A 108 -5.13 17.48 10.51
N GLN A 109 -3.99 17.98 11.00
CA GLN A 109 -3.94 19.18 11.86
C GLN A 109 -4.47 20.41 11.14
N GLN A 110 -4.10 20.63 9.87
CA GLN A 110 -4.61 21.72 9.06
C GLN A 110 -6.11 21.60 8.79
N ALA A 111 -6.60 20.38 8.50
CA ALA A 111 -8.01 20.14 8.31
C ALA A 111 -8.85 20.45 9.56
N ILE A 112 -8.32 20.13 10.74
CA ILE A 112 -8.97 20.47 12.03
C ILE A 112 -8.94 21.99 12.26
N ALA A 113 -7.79 22.63 12.08
CA ALA A 113 -7.60 24.05 12.32
C ALA A 113 -8.48 24.95 11.42
N LEU A 114 -8.68 24.51 10.18
CA LEU A 114 -9.48 25.22 9.16
C LEU A 114 -10.94 24.75 9.09
N ASN A 115 -11.34 23.79 9.94
CA ASN A 115 -12.68 23.18 9.96
C ASN A 115 -13.09 22.60 8.59
N GLU A 116 -12.21 21.79 7.99
CA GLU A 116 -12.39 21.15 6.69
C GLU A 116 -12.65 19.62 6.89
N PRO A 117 -13.92 19.19 7.10
CA PRO A 117 -14.24 17.82 7.50
C PRO A 117 -13.90 16.79 6.43
N ASP A 118 -13.99 17.14 5.13
CA ASP A 118 -13.68 16.22 4.04
C ASP A 118 -12.19 15.91 3.95
N TYR A 119 -11.31 16.91 4.14
CA TYR A 119 -9.88 16.68 4.25
C TYR A 119 -9.52 15.88 5.51
N LEU A 120 -10.23 16.10 6.61
CA LEU A 120 -10.06 15.29 7.83
C LEU A 120 -10.44 13.83 7.57
N ALA A 121 -11.55 13.59 6.85
CA ALA A 121 -11.97 12.24 6.45
C ALA A 121 -10.92 11.54 5.57
N ILE A 122 -10.41 12.25 4.55
CA ILE A 122 -9.35 11.74 3.67
C ILE A 122 -8.08 11.45 4.47
N ALA A 123 -7.64 12.35 5.35
CA ALA A 123 -6.46 12.12 6.19
C ALA A 123 -6.60 10.87 7.06
N LYS A 124 -7.78 10.64 7.66
CA LYS A 124 -8.08 9.43 8.43
C LYS A 124 -8.08 8.17 7.57
N THR A 125 -8.60 8.24 6.35
CA THR A 125 -8.58 7.13 5.37
C THR A 125 -7.15 6.77 4.99
N LEU A 126 -6.31 7.76 4.67
CA LEU A 126 -4.90 7.57 4.34
C LEU A 126 -4.11 7.01 5.53
N LYS A 127 -4.38 7.48 6.75
CA LYS A 127 -3.82 6.85 7.97
C LYS A 127 -4.20 5.38 8.06
N GLY A 128 -5.48 5.05 7.89
CA GLY A 128 -5.97 3.68 7.92
C GLY A 128 -5.25 2.79 6.89
N TRP A 129 -5.13 3.27 5.65
CA TRP A 129 -4.41 2.56 4.59
C TRP A 129 -2.95 2.33 4.92
N MET A 130 -2.23 3.38 5.31
CA MET A 130 -0.78 3.30 5.53
C MET A 130 -0.42 2.48 6.78
N TYR A 131 -1.14 2.65 7.88
CA TYR A 131 -0.91 1.87 9.08
C TYR A 131 -1.31 0.39 8.92
N SER A 132 -2.31 0.07 8.08
CA SER A 132 -2.64 -1.33 7.79
C SER A 132 -1.48 -2.05 7.11
N ILE A 133 -0.79 -1.39 6.18
CA ILE A 133 0.40 -1.97 5.53
C ILE A 133 1.57 -2.11 6.52
N LEU A 134 1.77 -1.14 7.41
CA LEU A 134 2.82 -1.21 8.42
C LEU A 134 2.59 -2.34 9.42
N VAL A 135 1.38 -2.46 9.98
CA VAL A 135 1.08 -3.51 10.96
C VAL A 135 1.11 -4.90 10.33
N ASP A 136 0.63 -5.03 9.08
CA ASP A 136 0.67 -6.28 8.32
C ASP A 136 2.11 -6.68 7.93
N SER A 137 3.02 -5.69 7.82
CA SER A 137 4.42 -5.93 7.47
C SER A 137 5.32 -6.20 8.68
N PHE A 138 5.08 -5.58 9.83
CA PHE A 138 6.04 -5.56 10.97
C PHE A 138 5.47 -6.12 12.28
N GLY A 139 4.16 -6.13 12.46
CA GLY A 139 3.53 -6.48 13.73
C GLY A 139 3.31 -5.27 14.64
N ASP A 140 3.82 -5.28 15.88
CA ASP A 140 3.72 -4.14 16.78
C ASP A 140 4.45 -2.92 16.21
N ILE A 141 3.79 -1.76 16.15
CA ILE A 141 4.36 -0.54 15.55
C ILE A 141 3.99 0.72 16.32
N PRO A 142 4.78 1.78 16.28
CA PRO A 142 4.36 3.08 16.78
C PRO A 142 3.20 3.64 15.94
N MET A 143 2.07 3.94 16.59
CA MET A 143 0.94 4.62 15.97
C MET A 143 0.45 5.79 16.82
N THR A 144 0.15 5.56 18.09
CA THR A 144 -0.44 6.60 18.96
C THR A 144 0.53 7.71 19.34
N GLU A 145 1.81 7.40 19.39
CA GLU A 145 2.89 8.36 19.68
C GLU A 145 3.77 8.69 18.47
N ALA A 146 3.50 8.08 17.31
CA ALA A 146 4.25 8.36 16.10
C ALA A 146 4.06 9.81 15.60
N ASN A 147 5.11 10.37 15.01
CA ASN A 147 5.11 11.71 14.40
C ASN A 147 4.75 12.86 15.36
N ARG A 148 5.05 12.69 16.67
CA ARG A 148 4.75 13.68 17.72
C ARG A 148 6.01 14.35 18.27
N ALA A 149 7.02 14.57 17.42
CA ALA A 149 8.25 15.25 17.81
C ALA A 149 8.03 16.69 18.29
N LYS A 150 7.01 17.39 17.78
CA LYS A 150 6.60 18.72 18.26
C LYS A 150 6.17 18.70 19.73
N GLU A 151 5.71 17.55 20.23
CA GLU A 151 5.31 17.29 21.62
C GLU A 151 6.45 16.66 22.45
N GLN A 152 7.69 16.72 21.95
CA GLN A 152 8.90 16.18 22.59
C GLN A 152 8.91 14.63 22.69
N ILE A 153 8.09 13.92 21.89
CA ILE A 153 8.08 12.47 21.83
C ILE A 153 9.02 11.99 20.72
N PHE A 154 10.27 11.69 21.10
CA PHE A 154 11.31 11.23 20.17
C PHE A 154 11.51 9.71 20.18
N MET A 155 11.03 9.03 21.20
CA MET A 155 11.10 7.57 21.37
C MET A 155 9.68 7.01 21.55
N PRO A 156 8.88 6.97 20.47
CA PRO A 156 7.49 6.54 20.57
C PRO A 156 7.40 5.07 21.04
N LYS A 157 6.38 4.77 21.84
CA LYS A 157 6.05 3.39 22.19
C LYS A 157 5.56 2.63 20.96
N PHE A 158 5.72 1.32 20.98
CA PHE A 158 5.11 0.41 20.01
C PHE A 158 3.74 -0.01 20.56
N ASP A 159 2.69 0.35 19.85
CA ASP A 159 1.35 -0.14 20.12
C ASP A 159 1.26 -1.61 19.69
N THR A 160 0.49 -2.42 20.38
CA THR A 160 0.27 -3.83 20.01
C THR A 160 -0.51 -3.93 18.70
N GLN A 161 -0.35 -5.01 17.96
CA GLN A 161 -1.10 -5.25 16.73
C GLN A 161 -2.60 -5.03 16.92
N THR A 162 -3.16 -5.56 18.01
CA THR A 162 -4.59 -5.39 18.35
C THR A 162 -4.98 -3.92 18.54
N GLU A 163 -4.15 -3.13 19.23
CA GLU A 163 -4.38 -1.69 19.41
C GLU A 163 -4.31 -0.94 18.09
N VAL A 164 -3.33 -1.28 17.23
CA VAL A 164 -3.20 -0.68 15.90
C VAL A 164 -4.42 -0.98 15.03
N TYR A 165 -4.85 -2.24 14.94
CA TYR A 165 -6.07 -2.61 14.18
C TYR A 165 -7.32 -1.89 14.70
N ARG A 166 -7.50 -1.84 16.03
CA ARG A 166 -8.64 -1.11 16.64
C ARG A 166 -8.61 0.36 16.26
N ASN A 167 -7.45 1.01 16.33
CA ASN A 167 -7.28 2.40 15.94
C ASN A 167 -7.60 2.62 14.46
N ILE A 168 -7.09 1.76 13.56
CA ILE A 168 -7.39 1.84 12.12
C ILE A 168 -8.90 1.76 11.88
N ILE A 169 -9.58 0.77 12.45
CA ILE A 169 -11.03 0.59 12.30
C ILE A 169 -11.78 1.83 12.81
N THR A 170 -11.37 2.39 13.94
CA THR A 170 -11.96 3.62 14.52
C THR A 170 -11.73 4.83 13.63
N GLN A 171 -10.51 5.00 13.05
CA GLN A 171 -10.22 6.09 12.12
C GLN A 171 -11.10 6.00 10.87
N LEU A 172 -11.23 4.81 10.28
CA LEU A 172 -12.05 4.59 9.09
C LEU A 172 -13.55 4.78 9.36
N ASP A 173 -14.05 4.35 10.52
CA ASP A 173 -15.45 4.62 10.93
C ASP A 173 -15.70 6.12 11.09
N SER A 174 -14.77 6.82 11.73
CA SER A 174 -14.84 8.28 11.89
C SER A 174 -14.79 8.99 10.53
N ALA A 175 -13.91 8.55 9.62
CA ALA A 175 -13.81 9.10 8.27
C ALA A 175 -15.14 8.97 7.51
N ASN A 176 -15.77 7.78 7.56
CA ASN A 176 -17.06 7.57 6.92
C ASN A 176 -18.15 8.56 7.35
N LEU A 177 -18.11 9.01 8.61
CA LEU A 177 -19.11 9.95 9.18
C LEU A 177 -18.83 11.42 8.83
N LEU A 178 -17.59 11.76 8.47
CA LEU A 178 -17.16 13.13 8.20
C LEU A 178 -17.43 13.59 6.77
N TYR A 179 -17.44 12.66 5.78
CA TYR A 179 -17.67 13.04 4.39
C TYR A 179 -19.01 13.76 4.21
N THR A 180 -18.95 14.95 3.62
CA THR A 180 -20.13 15.70 3.23
C THR A 180 -20.76 15.07 1.99
N LYS A 181 -22.06 15.31 1.79
CA LYS A 181 -22.79 14.70 0.67
C LYS A 181 -22.56 15.43 -0.66
N GLU A 182 -22.21 16.71 -0.59
CA GLU A 182 -22.07 17.59 -1.73
C GLU A 182 -20.90 18.54 -1.48
N GLY A 183 -20.07 18.74 -2.48
CA GLY A 183 -18.97 19.69 -2.44
C GLY A 183 -17.72 19.19 -3.14
N ALA A 184 -16.93 20.14 -3.64
CA ALA A 184 -15.57 19.91 -4.10
C ALA A 184 -14.60 20.25 -2.95
N LEU A 185 -13.44 19.62 -2.95
CA LEU A 185 -12.36 19.96 -2.03
C LEU A 185 -11.90 21.40 -2.28
N LYS A 186 -12.00 22.23 -1.26
CA LYS A 186 -11.79 23.68 -1.35
C LYS A 186 -10.40 24.09 -1.88
N TYR A 187 -9.37 23.29 -1.58
CA TYR A 187 -7.99 23.63 -1.92
C TYR A 187 -7.43 22.82 -3.10
N ASN A 188 -8.20 21.87 -3.64
CA ASN A 188 -7.85 21.08 -4.81
C ASN A 188 -8.87 21.37 -5.94
N THR A 189 -9.00 22.65 -6.32
CA THR A 189 -10.03 23.14 -7.24
C THR A 189 -9.98 22.49 -8.64
N ASP A 190 -8.78 22.07 -9.06
CA ASP A 190 -8.58 21.41 -10.36
C ASP A 190 -8.77 19.89 -10.28
N GLY A 191 -9.20 19.37 -9.11
CA GLY A 191 -9.30 17.96 -8.82
C GLY A 191 -8.01 17.38 -8.19
N GLU A 192 -8.17 16.47 -7.23
CA GLU A 192 -7.04 15.68 -6.70
C GLU A 192 -6.82 14.41 -7.55
N MET A 193 -5.64 13.81 -7.42
CA MET A 193 -5.16 12.77 -8.33
C MET A 193 -5.98 11.48 -8.34
N LEU A 194 -6.67 11.12 -7.24
CA LEU A 194 -7.30 9.80 -7.11
C LEU A 194 -8.72 9.78 -7.69
N TYR A 195 -9.57 10.72 -7.26
CA TYR A 195 -10.99 10.71 -7.57
C TYR A 195 -11.52 12.05 -8.14
N GLN A 196 -10.63 12.99 -8.44
CA GLN A 196 -11.02 14.30 -9.00
C GLN A 196 -12.08 15.01 -8.15
N ASN A 197 -11.89 14.97 -6.83
CA ASN A 197 -12.79 15.53 -5.81
C ASN A 197 -14.14 14.80 -5.63
N ASP A 198 -14.29 13.59 -6.13
CA ASP A 198 -15.48 12.78 -5.87
C ASP A 198 -15.45 12.21 -4.43
N LEU A 199 -16.11 12.92 -3.51
CA LEU A 199 -16.20 12.52 -2.11
C LEU A 199 -17.00 11.22 -1.90
N GLY A 200 -17.91 10.90 -2.82
CA GLY A 200 -18.64 9.62 -2.81
C GLY A 200 -17.69 8.44 -3.03
N LYS A 201 -16.77 8.55 -3.99
CA LYS A 201 -15.73 7.54 -4.23
C LYS A 201 -14.75 7.44 -3.07
N TRP A 202 -14.34 8.56 -2.46
CA TRP A 202 -13.54 8.56 -1.24
C TRP A 202 -14.21 7.80 -0.10
N LYS A 203 -15.52 8.02 0.09
CA LYS A 203 -16.31 7.31 1.10
C LYS A 203 -16.41 5.80 0.80
N LYS A 204 -16.61 5.42 -0.47
CA LYS A 204 -16.57 4.03 -0.92
C LYS A 204 -15.19 3.39 -0.65
N PHE A 205 -14.10 4.10 -0.94
CA PHE A 205 -12.74 3.62 -0.64
C PHE A 205 -12.54 3.39 0.86
N THR A 206 -12.97 4.34 1.70
CA THR A 206 -12.88 4.24 3.16
C THR A 206 -13.54 2.97 3.69
N ASN A 207 -14.77 2.68 3.24
CA ASN A 207 -15.51 1.50 3.69
C ASN A 207 -14.97 0.19 3.09
N SER A 208 -14.54 0.20 1.83
CA SER A 208 -13.90 -0.96 1.18
C SER A 208 -12.58 -1.33 1.86
N LEU A 209 -11.77 -0.33 2.21
CA LEU A 209 -10.55 -0.51 3.00
C LEU A 209 -10.88 -1.07 4.39
N ARG A 210 -11.97 -0.62 5.00
CA ARG A 210 -12.45 -1.14 6.29
C ARG A 210 -12.81 -2.62 6.19
N LEU A 211 -13.44 -3.09 5.08
CA LEU A 211 -13.70 -4.52 4.85
C LEU A 211 -12.38 -5.31 4.79
N ARG A 212 -11.36 -4.81 4.06
CA ARG A 212 -10.03 -5.45 3.99
C ARG A 212 -9.43 -5.61 5.39
N VAL A 213 -9.41 -4.54 6.17
CA VAL A 213 -8.82 -4.53 7.54
C VAL A 213 -9.58 -5.47 8.49
N LEU A 214 -10.92 -5.47 8.43
CA LEU A 214 -11.75 -6.35 9.25
C LEU A 214 -11.60 -7.82 8.86
N LEU A 215 -11.51 -8.14 7.56
CA LEU A 215 -11.23 -9.50 7.11
C LEU A 215 -9.85 -9.98 7.58
N ARG A 216 -8.84 -9.11 7.53
CA ARG A 216 -7.48 -9.37 8.05
C ARG A 216 -7.52 -9.67 9.55
N GLY A 217 -8.22 -8.85 10.31
CA GLY A 217 -8.37 -8.98 11.76
C GLY A 217 -9.44 -9.98 12.21
N LEU A 218 -10.00 -10.82 11.32
CA LEU A 218 -11.13 -11.69 11.64
C LEU A 218 -10.85 -12.70 12.75
N THR A 219 -9.60 -13.09 12.93
CA THR A 219 -9.14 -14.02 13.97
C THR A 219 -8.78 -13.33 15.29
N ILE A 220 -8.86 -12.01 15.36
CA ILE A 220 -8.56 -11.21 16.56
C ILE A 220 -9.88 -10.94 17.29
N PRO A 221 -10.17 -11.63 18.43
CA PRO A 221 -11.48 -11.55 19.08
C PRO A 221 -11.86 -10.13 19.52
N GLU A 222 -10.90 -9.35 19.97
CA GLU A 222 -11.08 -8.00 20.52
C GLU A 222 -11.56 -6.97 19.48
N LEU A 223 -11.50 -7.30 18.20
CA LEU A 223 -11.94 -6.41 17.12
C LEU A 223 -13.42 -6.56 16.79
N ASN A 224 -14.08 -7.61 17.27
CA ASN A 224 -15.48 -7.92 16.93
C ASN A 224 -15.76 -7.86 15.43
N ALA A 225 -14.78 -8.30 14.61
CA ALA A 225 -14.76 -8.08 13.16
C ALA A 225 -16.04 -8.60 12.46
N ARG A 226 -16.62 -9.73 12.91
CA ARG A 226 -17.89 -10.25 12.35
C ARG A 226 -19.04 -9.25 12.50
N SER A 227 -19.21 -8.65 13.66
CA SER A 227 -20.26 -7.66 13.93
C SER A 227 -20.05 -6.38 13.13
N GLU A 228 -18.80 -5.94 13.00
CA GLU A 228 -18.45 -4.76 12.21
C GLU A 228 -18.68 -4.98 10.71
N LEU A 229 -18.31 -6.13 10.17
CA LEU A 229 -18.58 -6.51 8.79
C LEU A 229 -20.10 -6.56 8.53
N ALA A 230 -20.87 -7.17 9.44
CA ALA A 230 -22.34 -7.19 9.35
C ALA A 230 -22.92 -5.77 9.32
N ARG A 231 -22.44 -4.88 10.18
CA ARG A 231 -22.89 -3.49 10.25
C ARG A 231 -22.67 -2.73 8.95
N ILE A 232 -21.52 -2.92 8.33
CA ILE A 232 -21.18 -2.27 7.05
C ILE A 232 -22.09 -2.80 5.93
N LEU A 233 -22.23 -4.12 5.80
CA LEU A 233 -22.94 -4.74 4.70
C LEU A 233 -24.46 -4.68 4.80
N GLN A 234 -25.01 -4.45 6.00
CA GLN A 234 -26.46 -4.29 6.21
C GLN A 234 -26.98 -2.88 5.91
N ASP A 235 -26.11 -1.88 5.86
CA ASP A 235 -26.51 -0.49 5.59
C ASP A 235 -25.63 0.14 4.49
N PRO A 236 -25.82 -0.27 3.23
CA PRO A 236 -25.00 0.21 2.10
C PRO A 236 -25.18 1.70 1.79
N GLN A 237 -26.28 2.31 2.24
CA GLN A 237 -26.46 3.77 2.11
C GLN A 237 -25.55 4.55 3.06
N LYS A 238 -25.37 4.05 4.27
CA LYS A 238 -24.49 4.66 5.27
C LYS A 238 -23.02 4.29 5.05
N TYR A 239 -22.76 3.06 4.63
CA TYR A 239 -21.44 2.49 4.42
C TYR A 239 -21.27 2.00 2.97
N PRO A 240 -21.32 2.90 1.97
CA PRO A 240 -21.12 2.48 0.58
C PRO A 240 -19.72 1.90 0.39
N ILE A 241 -19.62 0.84 -0.40
CA ILE A 241 -18.37 0.17 -0.80
C ILE A 241 -18.21 0.27 -2.31
N PHE A 242 -17.10 -0.20 -2.87
CA PHE A 242 -16.91 -0.26 -4.33
C PHE A 242 -17.98 -1.12 -4.98
N GLU A 243 -18.53 -0.65 -6.10
CA GLU A 243 -19.58 -1.30 -6.88
C GLU A 243 -19.15 -1.60 -8.32
N SER A 244 -18.04 -0.98 -8.76
CA SER A 244 -17.49 -1.18 -10.10
C SER A 244 -15.99 -0.82 -10.16
N ASN A 245 -15.33 -1.09 -11.28
CA ASN A 245 -13.93 -0.71 -11.50
C ASN A 245 -13.69 0.80 -11.46
N GLU A 246 -14.71 1.63 -11.76
CA GLU A 246 -14.63 3.09 -11.69
C GLU A 246 -14.54 3.63 -10.27
N ASP A 247 -14.90 2.82 -9.28
CA ASP A 247 -14.75 3.17 -7.86
C ASP A 247 -13.36 2.82 -7.30
N ALA A 248 -12.57 2.02 -8.03
CA ALA A 248 -11.28 1.53 -7.55
C ALA A 248 -10.35 2.68 -7.12
N ALA A 249 -9.62 2.46 -6.02
CA ALA A 249 -8.57 3.39 -5.60
C ALA A 249 -7.31 3.13 -6.43
N GLU A 250 -7.24 3.80 -7.58
CA GLU A 250 -6.19 3.61 -8.59
C GLU A 250 -5.76 4.96 -9.17
N LEU A 251 -4.47 5.28 -9.03
CA LEU A 251 -3.89 6.49 -9.60
C LEU A 251 -3.44 6.24 -11.03
N ALA A 252 -3.84 7.09 -11.97
CA ALA A 252 -3.26 7.15 -13.30
C ALA A 252 -2.14 8.20 -13.34
N ILE A 253 -0.90 7.80 -13.58
CA ILE A 253 0.24 8.72 -13.66
C ILE A 253 0.72 8.90 -15.09
N SER A 254 1.07 10.15 -15.41
CA SER A 254 1.46 10.56 -16.77
C SER A 254 2.84 10.10 -17.21
N GLY A 255 3.72 9.76 -16.25
CA GLY A 255 5.13 9.45 -16.51
C GLY A 255 6.01 10.68 -16.76
N VAL A 256 5.45 11.89 -16.67
CA VAL A 256 6.14 13.18 -16.85
C VAL A 256 6.16 13.92 -15.52
N TYR A 257 7.27 14.64 -15.25
CA TYR A 257 7.41 15.45 -14.03
C TYR A 257 6.14 16.29 -13.77
N PRO A 258 5.60 16.32 -12.55
CA PRO A 258 6.08 15.69 -11.32
C PRO A 258 5.62 14.23 -11.09
N GLN A 259 4.90 13.62 -12.03
CA GLN A 259 4.33 12.27 -11.92
C GLN A 259 5.19 11.24 -12.65
N GLU A 260 6.48 11.21 -12.39
CA GLU A 260 7.44 10.29 -13.01
C GLU A 260 7.16 8.82 -12.67
N LEU A 261 7.50 7.94 -13.61
CA LEU A 261 7.42 6.48 -13.37
C LEU A 261 8.36 6.03 -12.23
N PRO A 262 8.01 4.95 -11.52
CA PRO A 262 8.91 4.36 -10.52
C PRO A 262 10.15 3.68 -11.13
N MET A 263 10.11 3.36 -12.41
CA MET A 263 11.24 2.86 -13.20
C MET A 263 11.67 3.92 -14.23
N VAL A 264 12.96 4.02 -14.46
CA VAL A 264 13.53 5.04 -15.38
C VAL A 264 13.04 4.83 -16.80
N ARG A 265 12.96 3.57 -17.25
CA ARG A 265 12.54 3.19 -18.60
C ARG A 265 11.65 1.94 -18.55
N PRO A 266 10.68 1.78 -19.48
CA PRO A 266 9.84 0.58 -19.54
C PRO A 266 10.62 -0.73 -19.65
N GLN A 267 11.78 -0.73 -20.34
CA GLN A 267 12.63 -1.92 -20.44
C GLN A 267 13.25 -2.36 -19.11
N ASP A 268 13.41 -1.46 -18.15
CA ASP A 268 13.93 -1.79 -16.82
C ASP A 268 12.96 -2.71 -16.06
N PHE A 269 11.66 -2.64 -16.40
CA PHE A 269 10.65 -3.55 -15.88
C PHE A 269 10.87 -5.01 -16.29
N THR A 270 11.36 -5.26 -17.51
CA THR A 270 11.58 -6.61 -18.04
C THR A 270 13.02 -7.10 -17.90
N SER A 271 13.95 -6.24 -17.48
CA SER A 271 15.37 -6.59 -17.38
C SER A 271 15.58 -7.70 -16.34
N TYR A 272 16.28 -8.75 -16.77
CA TYR A 272 16.61 -9.92 -15.94
C TYR A 272 15.39 -10.65 -15.33
N LYS A 273 14.23 -10.59 -15.98
CA LYS A 273 12.99 -11.20 -15.50
C LYS A 273 12.37 -12.08 -16.57
N VAL A 274 11.86 -13.22 -16.11
CA VAL A 274 10.99 -14.15 -16.85
C VAL A 274 9.77 -14.40 -15.99
N LEU A 275 8.59 -14.54 -16.57
CA LEU A 275 7.40 -14.93 -15.80
C LEU A 275 7.57 -16.36 -15.28
N SER A 276 7.04 -16.62 -14.07
CA SER A 276 7.17 -17.95 -13.48
C SER A 276 6.27 -18.99 -14.16
N GLU A 277 6.67 -20.24 -14.04
CA GLU A 277 5.86 -21.37 -14.47
C GLU A 277 4.49 -21.40 -13.76
N PHE A 278 4.47 -21.16 -12.45
CA PHE A 278 3.23 -21.08 -11.68
C PHE A 278 2.29 -20.02 -12.25
N PHE A 279 2.80 -18.83 -12.54
CA PHE A 279 1.99 -17.72 -13.06
C PHE A 279 1.46 -17.99 -14.47
N ILE A 280 2.32 -18.47 -15.37
CA ILE A 280 1.96 -18.71 -16.79
C ILE A 280 1.01 -19.91 -16.93
N ASN A 281 1.29 -21.04 -16.26
CA ASN A 281 0.54 -22.27 -16.48
C ASN A 281 -0.92 -22.16 -16.07
N ASN A 282 -1.24 -21.42 -15.00
CA ASN A 282 -2.63 -21.14 -14.65
C ASN A 282 -3.35 -20.34 -15.75
N LEU A 283 -2.74 -19.25 -16.24
CA LEU A 283 -3.35 -18.41 -17.27
C LEU A 283 -3.51 -19.17 -18.61
N VAL A 284 -2.57 -20.05 -18.95
CA VAL A 284 -2.66 -20.92 -20.14
C VAL A 284 -3.80 -21.93 -19.97
N ALA A 285 -3.88 -22.62 -18.82
CA ALA A 285 -4.90 -23.62 -18.55
C ALA A 285 -6.34 -23.03 -18.46
N TRP A 286 -6.45 -21.77 -18.11
CA TRP A 286 -7.71 -21.04 -18.07
C TRP A 286 -8.12 -20.45 -19.42
N GLU A 287 -7.22 -20.46 -20.41
CA GLU A 287 -7.38 -19.67 -21.64
C GLU A 287 -7.65 -18.18 -21.32
N ASP A 288 -6.93 -17.67 -20.32
CA ASP A 288 -7.23 -16.42 -19.68
C ASP A 288 -6.89 -15.21 -20.57
N PRO A 289 -7.84 -14.29 -20.82
CA PRO A 289 -7.60 -13.11 -21.67
C PRO A 289 -6.53 -12.16 -21.13
N ARG A 290 -6.16 -12.24 -19.84
CA ARG A 290 -5.06 -11.46 -19.26
C ARG A 290 -3.68 -11.95 -19.67
N LEU A 291 -3.57 -13.20 -20.16
CA LEU A 291 -2.28 -13.80 -20.55
C LEU A 291 -1.50 -12.95 -21.58
N PRO A 292 -2.06 -12.58 -22.74
CA PRO A 292 -1.37 -11.73 -23.70
C PRO A 292 -1.14 -10.29 -23.20
N LEU A 293 -1.92 -9.83 -22.22
CA LEU A 293 -1.73 -8.52 -21.61
C LEU A 293 -0.52 -8.52 -20.66
N PHE A 294 -0.30 -9.63 -19.93
CA PHE A 294 0.77 -9.75 -18.94
C PHE A 294 2.07 -10.30 -19.50
N ALA A 295 2.02 -11.10 -20.57
CA ALA A 295 3.12 -11.90 -21.06
C ALA A 295 3.41 -11.68 -22.53
N VAL A 296 4.69 -11.81 -22.90
CA VAL A 296 5.14 -11.93 -24.28
C VAL A 296 5.54 -13.38 -24.54
N LYS A 297 5.08 -13.96 -25.66
CA LYS A 297 5.47 -15.33 -26.05
C LYS A 297 6.99 -15.47 -26.14
N ALA A 298 7.53 -16.51 -25.54
CA ALA A 298 8.92 -16.90 -25.71
C ALA A 298 9.15 -17.48 -27.10
N THR A 299 10.39 -17.34 -27.61
CA THR A 299 10.80 -17.94 -28.88
C THR A 299 11.89 -18.96 -28.59
N ASN A 300 11.61 -20.25 -28.90
CA ASN A 300 12.51 -21.38 -28.73
C ASN A 300 12.63 -22.11 -30.08
N GLY A 301 13.67 -21.79 -30.84
CA GLY A 301 13.76 -22.24 -32.22
C GLY A 301 12.63 -21.65 -33.08
N ASN A 302 11.84 -22.53 -33.69
CA ASN A 302 10.66 -22.14 -34.48
C ASN A 302 9.34 -22.03 -33.65
N ASP A 303 9.37 -22.45 -32.38
CA ASP A 303 8.20 -22.39 -31.51
C ASP A 303 8.05 -21.02 -30.85
N LYS A 304 6.79 -20.53 -30.80
CA LYS A 304 6.40 -19.31 -30.10
C LYS A 304 5.24 -19.61 -29.16
N SER A 305 5.55 -19.80 -27.89
CA SER A 305 4.57 -20.19 -26.87
C SER A 305 4.73 -19.38 -25.58
N TYR A 306 3.72 -19.44 -24.73
CA TYR A 306 3.83 -18.93 -23.37
C TYR A 306 4.45 -19.99 -22.49
N VAL A 307 5.64 -19.72 -21.96
CA VAL A 307 6.45 -20.65 -21.16
C VAL A 307 7.04 -19.90 -19.97
N GLY A 308 6.80 -20.39 -18.76
CA GLY A 308 7.39 -19.85 -17.54
C GLY A 308 8.66 -20.58 -17.12
N TRP A 309 9.42 -19.98 -16.22
CA TRP A 309 10.52 -20.64 -15.52
C TRP A 309 10.10 -21.11 -14.13
N PRO A 310 10.59 -22.25 -13.61
CA PRO A 310 10.35 -22.64 -12.22
C PRO A 310 10.96 -21.61 -11.27
N SER A 311 10.18 -21.17 -10.29
CA SER A 311 10.68 -20.28 -9.24
C SER A 311 11.58 -21.04 -8.28
N GLY A 312 12.66 -20.39 -7.78
CA GLY A 312 13.61 -21.04 -6.87
C GLY A 312 14.37 -22.21 -7.48
N TYR A 313 14.68 -22.16 -8.76
CA TYR A 313 15.42 -23.22 -9.47
C TYR A 313 16.84 -23.38 -8.91
N ASN A 314 17.37 -24.61 -8.97
CA ASN A 314 18.76 -24.91 -8.67
C ASN A 314 19.65 -24.68 -9.91
N ILE A 315 19.18 -25.13 -11.08
CA ILE A 315 19.88 -24.96 -12.36
C ILE A 315 19.02 -24.07 -13.25
N GLN A 316 19.65 -23.01 -13.77
CA GLN A 316 18.96 -22.10 -14.70
C GLN A 316 18.45 -22.87 -15.92
N PRO A 317 17.17 -22.70 -16.28
CA PRO A 317 16.63 -23.31 -17.50
C PRO A 317 17.39 -22.92 -18.76
N SER A 318 17.60 -23.86 -19.67
CA SER A 318 18.32 -23.67 -20.94
C SER A 318 17.46 -23.14 -22.09
N PHE A 319 16.15 -22.93 -21.83
CA PHE A 319 15.18 -22.40 -22.79
C PHE A 319 14.77 -20.96 -22.44
N ASN A 320 14.30 -20.22 -23.44
CA ASN A 320 13.78 -18.88 -23.22
C ASN A 320 12.38 -18.95 -22.57
N GLY A 321 12.18 -18.19 -21.51
CA GLY A 321 10.87 -18.00 -20.89
C GLY A 321 10.17 -16.73 -21.35
N SER A 322 8.87 -16.67 -21.14
CA SER A 322 8.03 -15.50 -21.44
C SER A 322 8.40 -14.31 -20.56
N LEU A 323 8.65 -13.17 -21.20
CA LEU A 323 8.93 -11.92 -20.49
C LEU A 323 7.63 -11.24 -20.05
N PRO A 324 7.66 -10.46 -18.96
CA PRO A 324 6.57 -9.54 -18.65
C PRO A 324 6.31 -8.58 -19.83
N ASN A 325 5.03 -8.31 -20.12
CA ASN A 325 4.68 -7.38 -21.20
C ASN A 325 4.93 -5.93 -20.76
N ARG A 326 5.78 -5.22 -21.50
CA ARG A 326 6.11 -3.80 -21.21
C ARG A 326 4.91 -2.87 -21.31
N ALA A 327 3.87 -3.24 -22.05
CA ALA A 327 2.68 -2.42 -22.20
C ALA A 327 2.04 -2.04 -20.86
N ILE A 328 2.16 -2.90 -19.85
CA ILE A 328 1.57 -2.65 -18.50
C ILE A 328 2.28 -1.55 -17.71
N VAL A 329 3.44 -1.09 -18.15
CA VAL A 329 4.22 -0.01 -17.51
C VAL A 329 4.43 1.21 -18.42
N ILE A 330 3.71 1.27 -19.54
CA ILE A 330 3.70 2.46 -20.43
C ILE A 330 2.64 3.44 -19.90
N PRO A 331 2.96 4.76 -19.81
CA PRO A 331 2.00 5.76 -19.39
C PRO A 331 0.76 5.86 -20.31
N PRO A 332 -0.42 6.19 -19.74
CA PRO A 332 -0.67 6.39 -18.32
C PRO A 332 -0.51 5.08 -17.53
N MET A 333 0.30 5.12 -16.48
CA MET A 333 0.53 3.94 -15.66
C MET A 333 -0.39 3.98 -14.44
N HIS A 334 -0.97 2.82 -14.12
CA HIS A 334 -1.94 2.68 -13.06
C HIS A 334 -1.30 2.12 -11.77
N LEU A 335 -1.40 2.89 -10.68
CA LEU A 335 -0.90 2.54 -9.35
C LEU A 335 -2.07 2.15 -8.45
N MET A 336 -2.26 0.85 -8.24
CA MET A 336 -3.39 0.32 -7.47
C MET A 336 -3.16 0.38 -5.97
N MET A 337 -4.11 0.98 -5.25
CA MET A 337 -4.22 0.93 -3.79
C MET A 337 -5.24 -0.13 -3.35
N MET A 338 -6.40 -0.18 -4.01
CA MET A 338 -7.44 -1.18 -3.79
C MET A 338 -8.37 -1.28 -5.00
N SER A 339 -8.63 -2.50 -5.47
CA SER A 339 -9.50 -2.75 -6.62
C SER A 339 -10.93 -3.14 -6.20
N TYR A 340 -11.89 -2.94 -7.10
CA TYR A 340 -13.24 -3.49 -6.96
C TYR A 340 -13.22 -5.02 -6.94
N ALA A 341 -12.40 -5.65 -7.78
CA ALA A 341 -12.24 -7.10 -7.79
C ALA A 341 -11.85 -7.65 -6.40
N GLU A 342 -11.00 -6.94 -5.64
CA GLU A 342 -10.65 -7.35 -4.28
C GLU A 342 -11.86 -7.32 -3.35
N VAL A 343 -12.73 -6.31 -3.45
CA VAL A 343 -13.96 -6.22 -2.64
C VAL A 343 -14.87 -7.42 -2.95
N GLU A 344 -15.06 -7.75 -4.21
CA GLU A 344 -15.89 -8.89 -4.61
C GLU A 344 -15.31 -10.23 -4.08
N PHE A 345 -13.98 -10.40 -4.10
CA PHE A 345 -13.36 -11.59 -3.49
C PHE A 345 -13.42 -11.60 -1.95
N ILE A 346 -13.45 -10.44 -1.29
CA ILE A 346 -13.74 -10.35 0.15
C ILE A 346 -15.16 -10.87 0.42
N LEU A 347 -16.13 -10.40 -0.35
CA LEU A 347 -17.53 -10.82 -0.21
C LEU A 347 -17.72 -12.31 -0.52
N ALA A 348 -17.06 -12.82 -1.57
CA ALA A 348 -17.04 -14.25 -1.89
C ALA A 348 -16.49 -15.10 -0.74
N GLU A 349 -15.40 -14.68 -0.11
CA GLU A 349 -14.81 -15.38 1.04
C GLU A 349 -15.74 -15.34 2.26
N LEU A 350 -16.36 -14.19 2.56
CA LEU A 350 -17.30 -14.06 3.68
C LEU A 350 -18.52 -14.98 3.49
N ALA A 351 -19.04 -15.06 2.28
CA ALA A 351 -20.15 -15.95 1.93
C ALA A 351 -19.73 -17.43 2.01
N GLN A 352 -18.60 -17.81 1.42
CA GLN A 352 -18.06 -19.17 1.43
C GLN A 352 -17.81 -19.69 2.86
N ARG A 353 -17.36 -18.83 3.76
CA ARG A 353 -17.15 -19.19 5.17
C ARG A 353 -18.41 -19.14 6.03
N GLY A 354 -19.56 -18.75 5.49
CA GLY A 354 -20.78 -18.56 6.26
C GLY A 354 -20.63 -17.55 7.40
N ILE A 355 -19.77 -16.53 7.20
CA ILE A 355 -19.51 -15.52 8.21
C ILE A 355 -20.68 -14.55 8.28
N LEU A 356 -21.26 -14.22 7.15
CA LEU A 356 -22.42 -13.36 7.00
C LEU A 356 -23.40 -14.05 6.03
N PRO A 357 -24.71 -13.79 6.15
CA PRO A 357 -25.69 -14.15 5.14
C PRO A 357 -25.53 -13.23 3.92
N VAL A 358 -24.32 -13.15 3.41
CA VAL A 358 -24.01 -12.47 2.17
C VAL A 358 -24.53 -13.32 1.04
N ALA A 359 -25.04 -12.70 0.00
CA ALA A 359 -25.51 -13.35 -1.21
C ALA A 359 -24.49 -14.35 -1.76
N ASP A 360 -24.87 -15.15 -2.70
CA ASP A 360 -24.15 -16.25 -3.32
C ASP A 360 -22.63 -16.01 -3.51
N ALA A 361 -21.81 -16.85 -2.88
CA ALA A 361 -20.35 -16.81 -3.01
C ALA A 361 -19.89 -16.96 -4.47
N ALA A 362 -20.63 -17.73 -5.29
CA ALA A 362 -20.35 -17.94 -6.69
C ALA A 362 -20.57 -16.66 -7.51
N GLU A 363 -21.59 -15.87 -7.18
CA GLU A 363 -21.84 -14.59 -7.85
C GLU A 363 -20.73 -13.58 -7.56
N HIS A 364 -20.33 -13.40 -6.30
CA HIS A 364 -19.23 -12.51 -5.92
C HIS A 364 -17.91 -12.96 -6.52
N TYR A 365 -17.64 -14.28 -6.52
CA TYR A 365 -16.48 -14.83 -7.20
C TYR A 365 -16.46 -14.46 -8.69
N ARG A 366 -17.58 -14.68 -9.40
CA ARG A 366 -17.72 -14.34 -10.82
C ARG A 366 -17.46 -12.85 -11.07
N LYS A 367 -18.11 -11.97 -10.32
CA LYS A 367 -17.93 -10.52 -10.40
C LYS A 367 -16.46 -10.12 -10.16
N GLY A 368 -15.81 -10.74 -9.17
CA GLY A 368 -14.40 -10.49 -8.88
C GLY A 368 -13.48 -10.87 -10.04
N VAL A 369 -13.72 -12.00 -10.68
CA VAL A 369 -12.97 -12.45 -11.87
C VAL A 369 -13.20 -11.50 -13.04
N GLU A 370 -14.47 -11.19 -13.36
CA GLU A 370 -14.85 -10.27 -14.44
C GLU A 370 -14.21 -8.89 -14.25
N ALA A 371 -14.30 -8.35 -13.03
CA ALA A 371 -13.68 -7.07 -12.70
C ALA A 371 -12.15 -7.11 -12.85
N ALA A 372 -11.50 -8.21 -12.43
CA ALA A 372 -10.06 -8.37 -12.57
C ALA A 372 -9.58 -8.49 -14.03
N ILE A 373 -10.39 -9.08 -14.91
CA ILE A 373 -10.10 -9.18 -16.34
C ILE A 373 -10.31 -7.82 -17.02
N THR A 374 -11.48 -7.22 -16.82
CA THR A 374 -11.88 -5.99 -17.52
C THR A 374 -11.06 -4.77 -17.09
N ARG A 375 -10.57 -4.73 -15.84
CA ARG A 375 -9.64 -3.71 -15.39
C ARG A 375 -8.39 -3.58 -16.28
N TRP A 376 -7.88 -4.69 -16.78
CA TRP A 376 -6.73 -4.73 -17.68
C TRP A 376 -7.09 -4.54 -19.16
N GLY A 377 -8.37 -4.26 -19.48
CA GLY A 377 -8.87 -4.13 -20.84
C GLY A 377 -9.11 -5.46 -21.55
N GLY A 378 -9.13 -6.57 -20.80
CA GLY A 378 -9.51 -7.88 -21.32
C GLY A 378 -11.03 -8.00 -21.45
N GLU A 379 -11.49 -8.82 -22.41
CA GLU A 379 -12.89 -9.22 -22.55
C GLU A 379 -13.07 -10.62 -21.92
N VAL A 380 -14.15 -10.77 -21.14
CA VAL A 380 -14.46 -12.08 -20.52
C VAL A 380 -15.13 -12.99 -21.56
N PRO A 381 -14.53 -14.15 -21.94
CA PRO A 381 -15.17 -15.07 -22.86
C PRO A 381 -16.50 -15.58 -22.30
N ALA A 382 -17.50 -15.75 -23.16
CA ALA A 382 -18.84 -16.17 -22.74
C ALA A 382 -18.85 -17.54 -22.05
N ASP A 383 -17.92 -18.39 -22.40
CA ASP A 383 -17.72 -19.75 -21.86
C ASP A 383 -16.62 -19.84 -20.80
N TYR A 384 -16.03 -18.70 -20.36
CA TYR A 384 -14.92 -18.67 -19.42
C TYR A 384 -15.19 -19.51 -18.16
N PHE A 385 -16.40 -19.39 -17.60
CA PHE A 385 -16.80 -20.14 -16.40
C PHE A 385 -17.33 -21.55 -16.69
N SER A 386 -17.34 -21.98 -17.95
CA SER A 386 -17.59 -23.38 -18.31
C SER A 386 -16.34 -24.26 -18.15
N ASN A 387 -15.17 -23.67 -18.11
CA ASN A 387 -13.93 -24.35 -17.80
C ASN A 387 -13.89 -24.72 -16.30
N PRO A 388 -13.74 -25.99 -15.92
CA PRO A 388 -13.71 -26.44 -14.53
C PRO A 388 -12.58 -25.78 -13.69
N LEU A 389 -11.53 -25.28 -14.36
CA LEU A 389 -10.40 -24.61 -13.71
C LEU A 389 -10.67 -23.15 -13.40
N THR A 390 -11.69 -22.53 -13.99
CA THR A 390 -12.10 -21.14 -13.73
C THR A 390 -13.45 -21.04 -13.04
N ALA A 391 -14.31 -22.05 -13.17
CA ALA A 391 -15.57 -22.12 -12.45
C ALA A 391 -15.36 -22.11 -10.93
N TYR A 392 -16.31 -21.51 -10.20
CA TYR A 392 -16.32 -21.59 -8.76
C TYR A 392 -16.62 -23.02 -8.30
N ASP A 393 -15.76 -23.58 -7.47
CA ASP A 393 -15.83 -24.96 -6.98
C ASP A 393 -16.24 -25.08 -5.50
N GLY A 394 -16.67 -23.99 -4.88
CA GLY A 394 -17.07 -23.95 -3.46
C GLY A 394 -15.90 -23.81 -2.49
N THR A 395 -14.65 -23.72 -2.96
CA THR A 395 -13.47 -23.70 -2.09
C THR A 395 -12.87 -22.30 -1.89
N LEU A 396 -12.27 -22.11 -0.71
CA LEU A 396 -11.47 -20.91 -0.44
C LEU A 396 -10.23 -20.84 -1.35
N GLU A 397 -9.64 -21.98 -1.67
CA GLU A 397 -8.48 -22.07 -2.54
C GLU A 397 -8.75 -21.48 -3.92
N ARG A 398 -9.91 -21.77 -4.50
CA ARG A 398 -10.36 -21.22 -5.78
C ARG A 398 -10.52 -19.69 -5.71
N ILE A 399 -11.14 -19.19 -4.66
CA ILE A 399 -11.27 -17.74 -4.43
C ILE A 399 -9.88 -17.09 -4.34
N MET A 400 -8.99 -17.65 -3.51
CA MET A 400 -7.67 -17.07 -3.29
C MET A 400 -6.76 -17.16 -4.53
N LEU A 401 -6.90 -18.20 -5.35
CA LEU A 401 -6.14 -18.32 -6.59
C LEU A 401 -6.54 -17.22 -7.59
N GLN A 402 -7.81 -16.94 -7.79
CA GLN A 402 -8.24 -15.84 -8.66
C GLN A 402 -7.95 -14.47 -8.03
N LYS A 403 -8.12 -14.33 -6.72
CA LYS A 403 -7.74 -13.10 -5.98
C LYS A 403 -6.25 -12.80 -6.12
N PHE A 404 -5.39 -13.81 -6.18
CA PHE A 404 -3.96 -13.65 -6.43
C PHE A 404 -3.70 -12.89 -7.75
N TYR A 405 -4.41 -13.24 -8.85
CA TYR A 405 -4.29 -12.52 -10.13
C TYR A 405 -4.98 -11.15 -10.11
N ALA A 406 -6.04 -10.98 -9.33
CA ALA A 406 -6.68 -9.68 -9.15
C ALA A 406 -5.79 -8.69 -8.38
N LEU A 407 -4.95 -9.18 -7.47
CA LEU A 407 -3.99 -8.38 -6.69
C LEU A 407 -2.66 -8.16 -7.44
N PHE A 408 -2.56 -8.54 -8.70
CA PHE A 408 -1.40 -8.24 -9.53
C PHE A 408 -1.21 -6.72 -9.61
N PHE A 409 -0.03 -6.23 -9.30
CA PHE A 409 0.31 -4.80 -9.16
C PHE A 409 -0.34 -4.07 -7.96
N CYS A 410 -0.84 -4.80 -6.95
CA CYS A 410 -1.40 -4.20 -5.74
C CYS A 410 -0.47 -4.41 -4.53
N ASP A 411 0.47 -3.53 -4.32
CA ASP A 411 1.44 -3.45 -3.21
C ASP A 411 1.89 -4.83 -2.62
N TYR A 412 1.66 -5.07 -1.34
CA TYR A 412 2.01 -6.32 -0.65
C TYR A 412 0.83 -7.31 -0.51
N GLN A 413 -0.35 -7.01 -1.08
CA GLN A 413 -1.58 -7.72 -0.74
C GLN A 413 -1.55 -9.20 -1.13
N GLN A 414 -0.86 -9.58 -2.24
CA GLN A 414 -0.67 -11.00 -2.57
C GLN A 414 0.05 -11.75 -1.43
N TRP A 415 1.12 -11.17 -0.89
CA TRP A 415 1.89 -11.75 0.20
C TRP A 415 1.09 -11.81 1.51
N PHE A 416 0.39 -10.75 1.85
CA PHE A 416 -0.45 -10.72 3.04
C PHE A 416 -1.58 -11.74 2.96
N GLU A 417 -2.28 -11.86 1.83
CA GLU A 417 -3.36 -12.84 1.65
C GLU A 417 -2.85 -14.29 1.68
N HIS A 418 -1.67 -14.54 1.09
CA HIS A 418 -1.04 -15.85 1.21
C HIS A 418 -0.71 -16.19 2.67
N ASN A 419 -0.09 -15.27 3.41
CA ASN A 419 0.23 -15.47 4.82
C ASN A 419 -1.03 -15.67 5.69
N ARG A 420 -2.15 -15.01 5.34
CA ARG A 420 -3.41 -15.15 6.05
C ARG A 420 -4.11 -16.47 5.79
N THR A 421 -4.07 -16.97 4.56
CA THR A 421 -4.90 -18.11 4.13
C THR A 421 -4.13 -19.40 3.87
N GLY A 422 -2.85 -19.27 3.54
CA GLY A 422 -2.01 -20.35 3.04
C GLY A 422 -2.26 -20.67 1.56
N PHE A 423 -2.97 -19.79 0.83
CA PHE A 423 -3.29 -19.93 -0.59
C PHE A 423 -2.85 -18.70 -1.40
N PRO A 424 -2.59 -18.84 -2.71
CA PRO A 424 -2.57 -20.13 -3.45
C PRO A 424 -1.42 -21.03 -3.00
N LYS A 425 -1.55 -22.34 -3.24
CA LYS A 425 -0.44 -23.29 -3.06
C LYS A 425 0.57 -23.06 -4.15
N MET A 426 1.77 -22.68 -3.79
CA MET A 426 2.85 -22.42 -4.72
C MET A 426 3.91 -23.51 -4.62
N PRO A 427 4.53 -23.92 -5.75
CA PRO A 427 5.62 -24.89 -5.73
C PRO A 427 6.85 -24.31 -4.99
N VAL A 428 7.61 -25.16 -4.35
CA VAL A 428 8.92 -24.82 -3.79
C VAL A 428 10.00 -25.35 -4.74
N GLY A 429 10.83 -24.47 -5.25
CA GLY A 429 11.90 -24.87 -6.18
C GLY A 429 13.00 -25.66 -5.49
N ASP A 430 13.69 -26.50 -6.26
CA ASP A 430 14.76 -27.38 -5.81
C ASP A 430 16.06 -26.66 -5.43
N GLY A 431 16.17 -25.37 -5.73
CA GLY A 431 17.26 -24.48 -5.30
C GLY A 431 16.98 -23.72 -4.00
N VAL A 432 15.78 -23.87 -3.42
CA VAL A 432 15.48 -23.27 -2.12
C VAL A 432 16.18 -24.09 -1.03
N LEU A 433 16.99 -23.43 -0.21
CA LEU A 433 17.74 -24.10 0.86
C LEU A 433 16.79 -24.66 1.93
N GLU A 434 17.17 -25.80 2.50
CA GLU A 434 16.42 -26.45 3.58
C GLU A 434 16.21 -25.47 4.76
N GLY A 435 15.03 -25.50 5.33
CA GLY A 435 14.62 -24.61 6.43
C GLY A 435 14.22 -23.19 6.01
N ARG A 436 14.37 -22.82 4.72
CA ARG A 436 13.84 -21.54 4.21
C ARG A 436 12.40 -21.66 3.78
N GLY A 437 11.63 -20.63 4.08
CA GLY A 437 10.23 -20.51 3.70
C GLY A 437 9.87 -19.07 3.42
N MET A 438 8.64 -18.88 2.97
CA MET A 438 8.12 -17.54 2.73
C MET A 438 8.17 -16.72 4.03
N PRO A 439 8.77 -15.53 4.02
CA PRO A 439 8.80 -14.65 5.19
C PRO A 439 7.37 -14.32 5.65
N ARG A 440 7.19 -14.25 6.96
CA ARG A 440 5.92 -13.92 7.59
C ARG A 440 5.77 -12.42 7.83
N ARG A 441 6.89 -11.74 8.01
CA ARG A 441 6.99 -10.30 8.29
C ARG A 441 8.34 -9.76 7.83
N PHE A 442 8.52 -8.44 7.87
CA PHE A 442 9.84 -7.82 7.86
C PHE A 442 10.40 -7.72 9.27
N LYS A 443 11.73 -7.78 9.41
CA LYS A 443 12.41 -7.39 10.66
C LYS A 443 12.31 -5.87 10.84
N TYR A 444 12.37 -5.44 12.08
CA TYR A 444 12.46 -4.01 12.38
C TYR A 444 13.80 -3.43 11.91
N PRO A 445 13.82 -2.18 11.41
CA PRO A 445 15.06 -1.51 11.05
C PRO A 445 16.05 -1.45 12.21
N ALA A 446 17.32 -1.77 11.93
CA ALA A 446 18.38 -1.78 12.93
C ALA A 446 18.57 -0.41 13.65
N ILE A 447 18.16 0.69 13.04
CA ILE A 447 18.18 2.04 13.63
C ILE A 447 17.34 2.11 14.91
N LEU A 448 16.27 1.31 15.04
CA LEU A 448 15.37 1.31 16.19
C LEU A 448 16.03 0.71 17.43
N GLN A 449 16.91 -0.27 17.23
CA GLN A 449 17.72 -0.85 18.31
C GLN A 449 18.66 0.18 18.93
N ARG A 450 19.09 1.19 18.18
CA ARG A 450 19.96 2.27 18.65
C ARG A 450 19.18 3.44 19.22
N ASN A 451 18.14 3.90 18.51
CA ASN A 451 17.47 5.16 18.80
C ASN A 451 16.23 5.01 19.68
N ASN A 452 15.64 3.81 19.77
CA ASN A 452 14.42 3.54 20.58
C ASN A 452 14.49 2.16 21.26
N ARG A 453 15.67 1.82 21.79
CA ARG A 453 15.99 0.47 22.26
C ARG A 453 14.98 -0.09 23.26
N VAL A 454 14.54 0.72 24.23
CA VAL A 454 13.64 0.26 25.30
C VAL A 454 12.29 -0.19 24.73
N ASN A 455 11.68 0.61 23.85
CA ASN A 455 10.38 0.29 23.26
C ASN A 455 10.49 -0.80 22.20
N TYR A 456 11.59 -0.81 21.42
CA TYR A 456 11.93 -1.91 20.51
C TYR A 456 11.99 -3.24 21.24
N SER A 457 12.78 -3.33 22.34
CA SER A 457 12.94 -4.58 23.08
C SER A 457 11.61 -5.09 23.65
N LYS A 458 10.75 -4.20 24.16
CA LYS A 458 9.40 -4.57 24.62
C LYS A 458 8.51 -5.13 23.50
N ALA A 459 8.58 -4.55 22.31
CA ALA A 459 7.83 -5.05 21.15
C ALA A 459 8.31 -6.44 20.72
N VAL A 460 9.63 -6.61 20.60
CA VAL A 460 10.27 -7.90 20.25
C VAL A 460 9.91 -8.99 21.28
N GLU A 461 9.95 -8.67 22.57
CA GLU A 461 9.57 -9.60 23.66
C GLU A 461 8.11 -10.04 23.52
N ARG A 462 7.16 -9.08 23.32
CA ARG A 462 5.74 -9.41 23.14
C ARG A 462 5.46 -10.26 21.91
N MET A 463 6.21 -10.04 20.82
CA MET A 463 6.04 -10.79 19.57
C MET A 463 6.77 -12.12 19.55
N GLY A 464 7.60 -12.42 20.57
CA GLY A 464 8.38 -13.65 20.65
C GLY A 464 9.66 -13.64 19.80
N GLY A 465 10.08 -12.49 19.27
CA GLY A 465 11.30 -12.34 18.47
C GLY A 465 11.21 -11.26 17.40
N ASP A 466 12.30 -11.08 16.64
CA ASP A 466 12.39 -10.18 15.50
C ASP A 466 12.96 -10.91 14.27
N GLU A 467 12.47 -12.13 14.02
CA GLU A 467 12.87 -12.94 12.88
C GLU A 467 11.80 -12.89 11.77
N LEU A 468 12.20 -13.24 10.53
CA LEU A 468 11.32 -13.17 9.34
C LEU A 468 10.17 -14.19 9.38
N ASP A 469 10.31 -15.28 10.14
CA ASP A 469 9.35 -16.38 10.27
C ASP A 469 8.38 -16.22 11.44
N ILE A 470 8.54 -15.18 12.26
CA ILE A 470 7.62 -14.87 13.37
C ILE A 470 6.25 -14.53 12.79
N LYS A 471 5.25 -15.33 13.17
CA LYS A 471 3.87 -15.11 12.77
C LYS A 471 3.25 -13.89 13.45
N LEU A 472 2.53 -13.11 12.67
CA LEU A 472 1.68 -12.05 13.18
C LEU A 472 0.32 -12.61 13.63
N ILE A 473 -0.40 -11.90 14.49
CA ILE A 473 -1.62 -12.41 15.16
C ILE A 473 -2.76 -12.81 14.20
N TRP A 474 -2.75 -12.33 12.97
CA TRP A 474 -3.76 -12.63 11.95
C TRP A 474 -3.36 -13.76 10.99
N GLN A 475 -2.13 -14.26 11.06
CA GLN A 475 -1.59 -15.28 10.15
C GLN A 475 -1.90 -16.71 10.63
N LYS A 476 -1.96 -17.64 9.68
CA LYS A 476 -2.06 -19.07 9.96
C LYS A 476 -0.71 -19.71 10.25
#